data_f46ff7c8611875a21ac9e41bbb2943c6
#
_entry.id   f46ff7c8611875a21ac9e41bbb2943c6
#
_cell.length_a   1.000
_cell.length_b   1.000
_cell.length_c   1.000
_cell.angle_alpha   90.00
_cell.angle_beta   90.00
_cell.angle_gamma   90.00
#
_symmetry.space_group_name_H-M   'P 1'
#
loop_
_entity.id
_entity.type
_entity.pdbx_description
1 polymer ?
#
loop_
_entity_poly.entity_id
_entity_poly.type
_entity_poly.pdbx_seq_one_letter_code
_entity_poly.pdbx_strand_id
1 'polypeptide(L)'
;MPMKIGTSGWQYRDWQGRLYPKDVPQRRWLEHYAQGYLTVENNNSFYRLPPRETFESWRERTPDDFVMAVKASRYLTHVRRLRDPAGPVARLLGAAAGLGPKLGPVLLQLPPTLKADPGLLDVCLKEFRTAAAAAGGQRPRVAVEPRHETWWSEETRQVLAAHNAALCWADRRGRPVTPLWRTATWGYLRFHEGTAQPRPSYGPRALRSWVARLSEAWPDEADVHVYFNNDAGGAAVADSARFAGLARRAGRGVTRTPGDGQAAVPG
;
A
#
# COMPACT_ATOMS: atom_id res chain seq x y z
N MET A 1 8.01 -11.74 10.58
CA MET A 1 8.46 -10.37 10.21
C MET A 1 7.50 -9.34 10.76
N PRO A 2 7.93 -8.13 11.14
CA PRO A 2 7.02 -7.13 11.68
C PRO A 2 6.06 -6.60 10.61
N MET A 3 4.84 -6.22 11.02
CA MET A 3 3.89 -5.51 10.17
C MET A 3 4.49 -4.19 9.70
N LYS A 4 4.47 -3.92 8.40
CA LYS A 4 4.90 -2.67 7.78
C LYS A 4 3.70 -1.74 7.69
N ILE A 5 3.67 -0.72 8.55
CA ILE A 5 2.55 0.21 8.65
C ILE A 5 2.98 1.58 8.10
N GLY A 6 2.21 2.13 7.20
CA GLY A 6 2.46 3.42 6.58
C GLY A 6 1.19 4.10 6.08
N THR A 7 1.36 5.11 5.25
CA THR A 7 0.26 5.87 4.66
C THR A 7 0.29 5.79 3.13
N SER A 8 -0.84 6.10 2.49
CA SER A 8 -0.94 6.22 1.04
C SER A 8 -0.53 7.63 0.61
N GLY A 9 0.77 7.83 0.41
CA GLY A 9 1.40 9.12 0.13
C GLY A 9 2.00 9.77 1.38
N TRP A 10 2.75 10.85 1.14
CA TRP A 10 3.44 11.63 2.18
C TRP A 10 3.38 13.15 1.93
N GLN A 11 2.81 13.61 0.80
CA GLN A 11 2.88 15.00 0.34
C GLN A 11 1.59 15.78 0.65
N TYR A 12 1.16 15.75 1.91
CA TYR A 12 -0.07 16.40 2.35
C TYR A 12 0.23 17.66 3.18
N ARG A 13 -0.30 18.82 2.75
CA ARG A 13 -0.05 20.10 3.40
C ARG A 13 -0.64 20.18 4.82
N ASP A 14 -1.75 19.51 5.04
CA ASP A 14 -2.43 19.46 6.34
C ASP A 14 -1.72 18.54 7.37
N TRP A 15 -0.62 17.91 6.98
CA TRP A 15 0.28 17.21 7.91
C TRP A 15 1.36 18.13 8.49
N GLN A 16 1.50 19.36 7.97
CA GLN A 16 2.40 20.36 8.52
C GLN A 16 1.91 20.80 9.91
N GLY A 17 2.80 20.84 10.89
CA GLY A 17 2.47 21.02 12.31
C GLY A 17 1.97 19.76 13.02
N ARG A 18 1.89 18.62 12.32
CA ARG A 18 1.50 17.31 12.87
C ARG A 18 2.62 16.28 12.72
N LEU A 19 2.85 15.85 11.49
CA LEU A 19 3.97 14.97 11.14
C LEU A 19 5.22 15.78 10.76
N TYR A 20 5.01 16.85 10.01
CA TYR A 20 6.10 17.73 9.59
C TYR A 20 6.15 19.00 10.45
N PRO A 21 7.31 19.37 11.03
CA PRO A 21 7.50 20.68 11.64
C PRO A 21 7.16 21.80 10.65
N LYS A 22 6.67 22.94 11.16
CA LYS A 22 6.20 24.04 10.31
C LYS A 22 7.30 24.68 9.45
N ASP A 23 8.53 24.63 9.91
CA ASP A 23 9.74 25.16 9.27
C ASP A 23 10.35 24.21 8.24
N VAL A 24 9.88 22.95 8.14
CA VAL A 24 10.38 21.98 7.19
C VAL A 24 9.76 22.18 5.80
N PRO A 25 10.55 22.54 4.78
CA PRO A 25 10.04 22.75 3.43
C PRO A 25 9.59 21.42 2.80
N GLN A 26 8.58 21.49 1.93
CA GLN A 26 7.97 20.31 1.29
C GLN A 26 8.98 19.38 0.62
N ARG A 27 10.06 19.92 0.05
CA ARG A 27 11.12 19.12 -0.57
C ARG A 27 11.83 18.16 0.41
N ARG A 28 11.74 18.42 1.73
CA ARG A 28 12.33 17.60 2.80
C ARG A 28 11.34 16.68 3.50
N TRP A 29 10.07 16.65 3.03
CA TRP A 29 9.04 15.85 3.70
C TRP A 29 9.27 14.35 3.59
N LEU A 30 9.87 13.86 2.50
CA LEU A 30 10.16 12.43 2.35
C LEU A 30 11.16 11.95 3.41
N GLU A 31 12.21 12.70 3.66
CA GLU A 31 13.22 12.39 4.67
C GLU A 31 12.60 12.39 6.07
N HIS A 32 11.78 13.38 6.40
CA HIS A 32 11.06 13.42 7.67
C HIS A 32 10.08 12.26 7.81
N TYR A 33 9.33 11.97 6.77
CA TYR A 33 8.42 10.82 6.74
C TYR A 33 9.17 9.52 7.02
N ALA A 34 10.28 9.28 6.34
CA ALA A 34 11.07 8.07 6.44
C ALA A 34 11.81 7.90 7.79
N GLN A 35 11.98 8.97 8.58
CA GLN A 35 12.43 8.87 9.97
C GLN A 35 11.35 8.24 10.87
N GLY A 36 10.09 8.61 10.67
CA GLY A 36 8.95 8.10 11.45
C GLY A 36 8.37 6.79 10.93
N TYR A 37 8.43 6.52 9.64
CA TYR A 37 7.86 5.33 9.00
C TYR A 37 8.92 4.53 8.27
N LEU A 38 8.75 3.20 8.26
CA LEU A 38 9.59 2.31 7.44
C LEU A 38 9.04 2.16 6.02
N THR A 39 7.76 2.42 5.79
CA THR A 39 7.12 2.18 4.48
C THR A 39 6.12 3.27 4.11
N VAL A 40 5.94 3.44 2.81
CA VAL A 40 4.92 4.30 2.20
C VAL A 40 4.33 3.62 0.96
N GLU A 41 3.07 3.88 0.66
CA GLU A 41 2.46 3.56 -0.63
C GLU A 41 2.49 4.81 -1.53
N ASN A 42 3.27 4.75 -2.61
CA ASN A 42 3.36 5.84 -3.58
C ASN A 42 2.17 5.81 -4.54
N ASN A 43 1.34 6.86 -4.50
CA ASN A 43 0.21 7.04 -5.40
C ASN A 43 0.50 7.99 -6.58
N ASN A 44 1.62 8.72 -6.58
CA ASN A 44 1.94 9.66 -7.67
C ASN A 44 2.11 8.94 -9.01
N SER A 45 2.71 7.75 -9.00
CA SER A 45 2.90 6.88 -10.16
C SER A 45 1.59 6.45 -10.84
N PHE A 46 0.46 6.52 -10.14
CA PHE A 46 -0.86 6.22 -10.70
C PHE A 46 -1.30 7.26 -11.72
N TYR A 47 -1.11 8.54 -11.43
CA TYR A 47 -1.53 9.65 -12.31
C TYR A 47 -0.52 9.90 -13.41
N ARG A 48 0.75 9.95 -13.07
CA ARG A 48 1.88 10.13 -13.98
C ARG A 48 3.05 9.30 -13.47
N LEU A 49 3.51 8.35 -14.27
CA LEU A 49 4.68 7.55 -13.93
C LEU A 49 5.91 8.45 -13.88
N PRO A 50 6.57 8.60 -12.72
CA PRO A 50 7.81 9.36 -12.65
C PRO A 50 8.93 8.68 -13.45
N PRO A 51 9.91 9.42 -13.97
CA PRO A 51 11.08 8.84 -14.59
C PRO A 51 11.94 8.12 -13.52
N ARG A 52 12.84 7.25 -13.98
CA ARG A 52 13.68 6.40 -13.13
C ARG A 52 14.52 7.20 -12.12
N GLU A 53 15.05 8.33 -12.54
CA GLU A 53 15.88 9.22 -11.73
C GLU A 53 15.12 9.76 -10.51
N THR A 54 13.79 9.92 -10.63
CA THR A 54 12.95 10.30 -9.47
C THR A 54 12.88 9.18 -8.43
N PHE A 55 12.76 7.93 -8.87
CA PHE A 55 12.79 6.77 -7.96
C PHE A 55 14.18 6.58 -7.34
N GLU A 56 15.24 6.83 -8.09
CA GLU A 56 16.62 6.84 -7.59
C GLU A 56 16.81 7.92 -6.52
N SER A 57 16.34 9.14 -6.77
CA SER A 57 16.33 10.22 -5.77
C SER A 57 15.57 9.85 -4.50
N TRP A 58 14.41 9.16 -4.61
CA TRP A 58 13.68 8.69 -3.43
C TRP A 58 14.44 7.60 -2.67
N ARG A 59 15.13 6.70 -3.37
CA ARG A 59 16.01 5.70 -2.76
C ARG A 59 17.11 6.36 -1.94
N GLU A 60 17.80 7.35 -2.51
CA GLU A 60 18.93 8.03 -1.87
C GLU A 60 18.52 8.85 -0.65
N ARG A 61 17.29 9.38 -0.65
CA ARG A 61 16.74 10.25 0.40
C ARG A 61 16.04 9.53 1.52
N THR A 62 16.05 8.22 1.54
CA THR A 62 15.41 7.39 2.56
C THR A 62 16.41 6.43 3.20
N PRO A 63 16.20 5.99 4.46
CA PRO A 63 17.07 5.00 5.11
C PRO A 63 17.12 3.68 4.33
N ASP A 64 18.19 2.89 4.51
CA ASP A 64 18.42 1.65 3.75
C ASP A 64 17.33 0.59 3.94
N ASP A 65 16.69 0.57 5.09
CA ASP A 65 15.60 -0.34 5.42
C ASP A 65 14.23 0.12 4.89
N PHE A 66 14.14 1.32 4.28
CA PHE A 66 12.88 1.88 3.81
C PHE A 66 12.29 1.09 2.63
N VAL A 67 10.97 0.88 2.65
CA VAL A 67 10.25 0.13 1.61
C VAL A 67 9.16 1.00 1.00
N MET A 68 9.19 1.18 -0.31
CA MET A 68 8.18 1.95 -1.04
C MET A 68 7.29 1.03 -1.88
N ALA A 69 6.04 0.86 -1.50
CA ALA A 69 5.04 0.26 -2.38
C ALA A 69 4.68 1.23 -3.50
N VAL A 70 4.44 0.73 -4.70
CA VAL A 70 4.19 1.56 -5.89
C VAL A 70 2.85 1.21 -6.50
N LYS A 71 1.94 2.19 -6.59
CA LYS A 71 0.66 2.01 -7.26
C LYS A 71 0.85 2.05 -8.78
N ALA A 72 0.40 1.00 -9.45
CA ALA A 72 0.47 0.91 -10.91
C ALA A 72 -0.32 2.03 -11.59
N SER A 73 0.14 2.43 -12.78
CA SER A 73 -0.41 3.57 -13.49
C SER A 73 -1.90 3.39 -13.82
N ARG A 74 -2.63 4.53 -13.82
CA ARG A 74 -4.00 4.61 -14.28
C ARG A 74 -4.15 4.09 -15.72
N TYR A 75 -3.11 4.25 -16.53
CA TYR A 75 -3.10 3.77 -17.90
C TYR A 75 -3.27 2.24 -17.96
N LEU A 76 -2.51 1.46 -17.19
CA LEU A 76 -2.62 0.00 -17.15
C LEU A 76 -3.99 -0.45 -16.61
N THR A 77 -4.41 0.12 -15.48
CA THR A 77 -5.55 -0.41 -14.70
C THR A 77 -6.91 0.14 -15.14
N HIS A 78 -7.01 1.43 -15.50
CA HIS A 78 -8.27 2.13 -15.78
C HIS A 78 -8.49 2.38 -17.28
N VAL A 79 -7.43 2.70 -18.05
CA VAL A 79 -7.54 2.98 -19.48
C VAL A 79 -7.46 1.68 -20.27
N ARG A 80 -6.38 0.92 -20.12
CA ARG A 80 -6.18 -0.37 -20.81
C ARG A 80 -6.99 -1.50 -20.16
N ARG A 81 -7.42 -1.35 -18.91
CA ARG A 81 -8.22 -2.36 -18.18
C ARG A 81 -7.55 -3.74 -18.22
N LEU A 82 -6.25 -3.78 -17.94
CA LEU A 82 -5.35 -4.94 -17.99
C LEU A 82 -5.10 -5.51 -19.39
N ARG A 83 -5.62 -4.93 -20.47
CA ARG A 83 -5.34 -5.38 -21.85
C ARG A 83 -3.95 -4.94 -22.29
N ASP A 84 -3.29 -5.80 -23.07
CA ASP A 84 -1.92 -5.58 -23.58
C ASP A 84 -0.97 -5.06 -22.48
N PRO A 85 -0.79 -5.81 -21.39
CA PRO A 85 -0.10 -5.30 -20.20
C PRO A 85 1.42 -5.22 -20.35
N ALA A 86 2.02 -5.89 -21.32
CA ALA A 86 3.47 -6.03 -21.48
C ALA A 86 4.20 -4.68 -21.49
N GLY A 87 3.81 -3.76 -22.37
CA GLY A 87 4.42 -2.45 -22.46
C GLY A 87 4.23 -1.59 -21.20
N PRO A 88 2.99 -1.44 -20.68
CA PRO A 88 2.75 -0.71 -19.42
C PRO A 88 3.50 -1.28 -18.21
N VAL A 89 3.56 -2.62 -18.07
CA VAL A 89 4.28 -3.29 -16.96
C VAL A 89 5.78 -3.07 -17.10
N ALA A 90 6.34 -3.28 -18.29
CA ALA A 90 7.78 -3.06 -18.52
C ALA A 90 8.20 -1.62 -18.21
N ARG A 91 7.42 -0.62 -18.62
CA ARG A 91 7.67 0.79 -18.29
C ARG A 91 7.61 1.05 -16.80
N LEU A 92 6.60 0.51 -16.10
CA LEU A 92 6.47 0.66 -14.65
C LEU A 92 7.67 0.08 -13.92
N LEU A 93 8.04 -1.17 -14.23
CA LEU A 93 9.15 -1.85 -13.55
C LEU A 93 10.49 -1.23 -13.91
N GLY A 94 10.69 -0.81 -15.17
CA GLY A 94 11.90 -0.10 -15.60
C GLY A 94 12.13 1.21 -14.84
N ALA A 95 11.07 2.00 -14.63
CA ALA A 95 11.14 3.21 -13.81
C ALA A 95 11.33 2.88 -12.32
N ALA A 96 10.49 2.00 -11.75
CA ALA A 96 10.52 1.64 -10.34
C ALA A 96 11.82 0.92 -9.93
N ALA A 97 12.56 0.32 -10.87
CA ALA A 97 13.89 -0.25 -10.64
C ALA A 97 14.88 0.77 -10.03
N GLY A 98 14.65 2.08 -10.20
CA GLY A 98 15.40 3.13 -9.51
C GLY A 98 15.35 3.03 -7.98
N LEU A 99 14.32 2.41 -7.39
CA LEU A 99 14.25 2.14 -5.95
C LEU A 99 15.23 1.04 -5.50
N GLY A 100 15.71 0.20 -6.41
CA GLY A 100 16.59 -0.93 -6.05
C GLY A 100 15.94 -1.83 -4.97
N PRO A 101 16.68 -2.14 -3.88
CA PRO A 101 16.18 -3.02 -2.81
C PRO A 101 15.01 -2.42 -2.02
N LYS A 102 14.73 -1.11 -2.15
CA LYS A 102 13.61 -0.43 -1.49
C LYS A 102 12.28 -0.55 -2.26
N LEU A 103 12.28 -1.22 -3.42
CA LEU A 103 11.05 -1.50 -4.14
C LEU A 103 10.20 -2.51 -3.35
N GLY A 104 9.07 -2.04 -2.86
CA GLY A 104 8.06 -2.83 -2.19
C GLY A 104 7.03 -3.43 -3.16
N PRO A 105 5.86 -3.83 -2.65
CA PRO A 105 4.80 -4.36 -3.48
C PRO A 105 4.29 -3.36 -4.52
N VAL A 106 3.85 -3.88 -5.67
CA VAL A 106 3.11 -3.11 -6.67
C VAL A 106 1.61 -3.30 -6.43
N LEU A 107 0.87 -2.21 -6.30
CA LEU A 107 -0.59 -2.23 -6.15
C LEU A 107 -1.28 -2.06 -7.50
N LEU A 108 -2.05 -3.06 -7.93
CA LEU A 108 -3.00 -2.99 -9.04
C LEU A 108 -4.40 -2.69 -8.49
N GLN A 109 -4.76 -1.40 -8.35
CA GLN A 109 -6.13 -1.02 -8.01
C GLN A 109 -6.97 -0.95 -9.29
N LEU A 110 -8.03 -1.75 -9.35
CA LEU A 110 -8.94 -1.84 -10.49
C LEU A 110 -10.16 -0.92 -10.29
N PRO A 111 -10.68 -0.29 -11.35
CA PRO A 111 -11.82 0.61 -11.20
C PRO A 111 -13.13 -0.15 -10.92
N PRO A 112 -14.12 0.48 -10.27
CA PRO A 112 -15.41 -0.15 -9.95
C PRO A 112 -16.24 -0.50 -11.18
N THR A 113 -15.89 0.05 -12.34
CA THR A 113 -16.54 -0.25 -13.63
C THR A 113 -15.92 -1.43 -14.38
N LEU A 114 -14.82 -2.01 -13.84
CA LEU A 114 -14.16 -3.17 -14.46
C LEU A 114 -14.75 -4.46 -13.88
N LYS A 115 -15.61 -5.12 -14.64
CA LYS A 115 -16.07 -6.46 -14.33
C LYS A 115 -14.91 -7.46 -14.40
N ALA A 116 -15.05 -8.57 -13.69
CA ALA A 116 -14.04 -9.61 -13.64
C ALA A 116 -13.72 -10.19 -15.04
N ASP A 117 -12.45 -10.35 -15.26
CA ASP A 117 -11.86 -11.16 -16.31
C ASP A 117 -10.60 -11.79 -15.71
N PRO A 118 -10.72 -12.97 -15.09
CA PRO A 118 -9.60 -13.67 -14.46
C PRO A 118 -8.49 -14.02 -15.47
N GLY A 119 -8.84 -14.26 -16.74
CA GLY A 119 -7.87 -14.53 -17.80
C GLY A 119 -6.98 -13.30 -18.08
N LEU A 120 -7.56 -12.12 -18.20
CA LEU A 120 -6.77 -10.87 -18.33
C LEU A 120 -5.92 -10.59 -17.10
N LEU A 121 -6.43 -10.89 -15.89
CA LEU A 121 -5.65 -10.76 -14.67
C LEU A 121 -4.45 -11.71 -14.67
N ASP A 122 -4.65 -12.96 -15.03
CA ASP A 122 -3.60 -13.96 -15.15
C ASP A 122 -2.49 -13.52 -16.12
N VAL A 123 -2.87 -13.07 -17.33
CA VAL A 123 -1.93 -12.52 -18.32
C VAL A 123 -1.16 -11.33 -17.74
N CYS A 124 -1.85 -10.38 -17.09
CA CYS A 124 -1.19 -9.22 -16.49
C CYS A 124 -0.19 -9.61 -15.39
N LEU A 125 -0.53 -10.57 -14.53
CA LEU A 125 0.35 -11.05 -13.47
C LEU A 125 1.55 -11.84 -14.02
N LYS A 126 1.38 -12.55 -15.13
CA LYS A 126 2.48 -13.19 -15.86
C LYS A 126 3.49 -12.16 -16.38
N GLU A 127 3.00 -11.03 -16.92
CA GLU A 127 3.86 -9.96 -17.43
C GLU A 127 4.74 -9.34 -16.35
N PHE A 128 4.27 -9.20 -15.11
CA PHE A 128 5.11 -8.75 -14.00
C PHE A 128 6.30 -9.68 -13.76
N ARG A 129 6.11 -10.99 -13.91
CA ARG A 129 7.17 -11.98 -13.78
C ARG A 129 8.16 -11.92 -14.96
N THR A 130 7.63 -11.85 -16.17
CA THR A 130 8.41 -11.79 -17.42
C THR A 130 9.27 -10.53 -17.47
N ALA A 131 8.68 -9.36 -17.20
CA ALA A 131 9.40 -8.09 -17.21
C ALA A 131 10.47 -8.00 -16.12
N ALA A 132 10.21 -8.56 -14.93
CA ALA A 132 11.21 -8.62 -13.87
C ALA A 132 12.40 -9.51 -14.24
N ALA A 133 12.16 -10.67 -14.82
CA ALA A 133 13.21 -11.58 -15.30
C ALA A 133 14.06 -10.93 -16.41
N ALA A 134 13.42 -10.24 -17.35
CA ALA A 134 14.11 -9.53 -18.43
C ALA A 134 15.00 -8.38 -17.91
N ALA A 135 14.62 -7.75 -16.79
CA ALA A 135 15.40 -6.69 -16.14
C ALA A 135 16.50 -7.24 -15.20
N GLY A 136 16.67 -8.55 -15.05
CA GLY A 136 17.60 -9.16 -14.11
C GLY A 136 17.28 -8.87 -12.64
N GLY A 137 16.03 -8.44 -12.36
CA GLY A 137 15.57 -8.03 -11.03
C GLY A 137 14.75 -9.11 -10.32
N GLN A 138 14.52 -8.89 -9.03
CA GLN A 138 13.61 -9.73 -8.25
C GLN A 138 12.17 -9.51 -8.73
N ARG A 139 11.38 -10.60 -8.76
CA ARG A 139 9.95 -10.54 -9.03
C ARG A 139 9.27 -9.65 -7.98
N PRO A 140 8.60 -8.56 -8.39
CA PRO A 140 7.89 -7.73 -7.44
C PRO A 140 6.68 -8.49 -6.89
N ARG A 141 6.38 -8.30 -5.62
CA ARG A 141 5.11 -8.70 -5.03
C ARG A 141 3.99 -7.85 -5.63
N VAL A 142 2.90 -8.46 -6.03
CA VAL A 142 1.75 -7.73 -6.60
C VAL A 142 0.54 -7.89 -5.69
N ALA A 143 -0.03 -6.76 -5.26
CA ALA A 143 -1.32 -6.70 -4.58
C ALA A 143 -2.39 -6.25 -5.58
N VAL A 144 -3.54 -6.90 -5.58
CA VAL A 144 -4.67 -6.56 -6.46
C VAL A 144 -5.85 -6.10 -5.62
N GLU A 145 -6.34 -4.90 -5.89
CA GLU A 145 -7.53 -4.31 -5.25
C GLU A 145 -8.66 -4.15 -6.27
N PRO A 146 -9.48 -5.19 -6.52
CA PRO A 146 -10.68 -5.06 -7.32
C PRO A 146 -11.73 -4.25 -6.56
N ARG A 147 -12.61 -3.54 -7.31
CA ARG A 147 -13.69 -2.72 -6.75
C ARG A 147 -15.08 -3.06 -7.30
N HIS A 148 -15.17 -4.10 -8.12
CA HIS A 148 -16.43 -4.62 -8.65
C HIS A 148 -16.70 -6.01 -8.08
N GLU A 149 -17.92 -6.29 -7.65
CA GLU A 149 -18.29 -7.53 -6.96
C GLU A 149 -18.08 -8.81 -7.80
N THR A 150 -18.14 -8.71 -9.13
CA THR A 150 -17.90 -9.88 -10.00
C THR A 150 -16.52 -10.49 -9.84
N TRP A 151 -15.56 -9.78 -9.22
CA TRP A 151 -14.23 -10.31 -8.89
C TRP A 151 -14.25 -11.28 -7.70
N TRP A 152 -15.35 -11.39 -6.96
CA TRP A 152 -15.44 -12.27 -5.78
C TRP A 152 -15.80 -13.70 -6.21
N SER A 153 -14.99 -14.31 -7.09
CA SER A 153 -15.15 -15.66 -7.60
C SER A 153 -13.97 -16.56 -7.22
N GLU A 154 -14.21 -17.86 -7.16
CA GLU A 154 -13.16 -18.84 -6.90
C GLU A 154 -12.08 -18.82 -7.99
N GLU A 155 -12.46 -18.59 -9.23
CA GLU A 155 -11.53 -18.45 -10.34
C GLU A 155 -10.54 -17.29 -10.15
N THR A 156 -11.04 -16.11 -9.73
CA THR A 156 -10.18 -14.97 -9.35
C THR A 156 -9.24 -15.34 -8.20
N ARG A 157 -9.75 -16.03 -7.18
CA ARG A 157 -8.96 -16.47 -6.03
C ARG A 157 -7.83 -17.41 -6.45
N GLN A 158 -8.12 -18.38 -7.33
CA GLN A 158 -7.14 -19.31 -7.86
C GLN A 158 -6.05 -18.60 -8.67
N VAL A 159 -6.42 -17.67 -9.55
CA VAL A 159 -5.45 -16.87 -10.31
C VAL A 159 -4.52 -16.09 -9.35
N LEU A 160 -5.06 -15.41 -8.36
CA LEU A 160 -4.23 -14.69 -7.39
C LEU A 160 -3.28 -15.63 -6.64
N ALA A 161 -3.77 -16.77 -6.17
CA ALA A 161 -2.99 -17.76 -5.44
C ALA A 161 -1.87 -18.35 -6.30
N ALA A 162 -2.14 -18.71 -7.56
CA ALA A 162 -1.16 -19.24 -8.51
C ALA A 162 0.02 -18.27 -8.74
N HIS A 163 -0.22 -16.99 -8.61
CA HIS A 163 0.81 -15.94 -8.74
C HIS A 163 1.43 -15.50 -7.40
N ASN A 164 1.00 -16.04 -6.27
CA ASN A 164 1.32 -15.50 -4.94
C ASN A 164 1.04 -13.98 -4.87
N ALA A 165 -0.03 -13.54 -5.56
CA ALA A 165 -0.50 -12.17 -5.57
C ALA A 165 -1.49 -11.96 -4.42
N ALA A 166 -1.28 -10.93 -3.61
CA ALA A 166 -2.16 -10.65 -2.48
C ALA A 166 -3.47 -10.02 -2.98
N LEU A 167 -4.62 -10.59 -2.62
CA LEU A 167 -5.84 -9.81 -2.63
C LEU A 167 -5.67 -8.69 -1.60
N CYS A 168 -5.75 -7.44 -2.06
CA CYS A 168 -5.73 -6.31 -1.15
C CYS A 168 -7.01 -6.34 -0.31
N TRP A 169 -6.84 -6.56 1.00
CA TRP A 169 -7.94 -6.35 1.94
C TRP A 169 -8.18 -4.85 2.05
N ALA A 170 -9.41 -4.44 1.92
CA ALA A 170 -9.78 -3.04 1.96
C ALA A 170 -10.88 -2.80 2.99
N ASP A 171 -10.73 -1.72 3.73
CA ASP A 171 -11.73 -1.25 4.69
C ASP A 171 -12.35 0.07 4.24
N ARG A 172 -13.65 0.19 4.47
CA ARG A 172 -14.35 1.47 4.47
C ARG A 172 -15.32 1.52 5.64
N ARG A 173 -15.22 2.56 6.44
CA ARG A 173 -16.07 2.82 7.62
C ARG A 173 -16.03 1.70 8.67
N GLY A 174 -14.85 1.08 8.85
CA GLY A 174 -14.62 0.02 9.82
C GLY A 174 -15.16 -1.36 9.41
N ARG A 175 -15.49 -1.54 8.13
CA ARG A 175 -16.00 -2.80 7.57
C ARG A 175 -15.17 -3.24 6.36
N PRO A 176 -14.90 -4.55 6.21
CA PRO A 176 -14.31 -5.08 4.98
C PRO A 176 -15.19 -4.75 3.78
N VAL A 177 -14.58 -4.29 2.69
CA VAL A 177 -15.24 -4.09 1.40
C VAL A 177 -14.69 -5.02 0.32
N THR A 178 -13.79 -5.90 0.69
CA THR A 178 -13.27 -7.02 -0.10
C THR A 178 -13.42 -8.32 0.69
N PRO A 179 -13.51 -9.49 0.06
CA PRO A 179 -13.40 -10.77 0.77
C PRO A 179 -12.08 -10.85 1.54
N LEU A 180 -12.09 -11.53 2.68
CA LEU A 180 -10.88 -11.71 3.49
C LEU A 180 -10.11 -12.98 3.05
N TRP A 181 -9.83 -13.10 1.77
CA TRP A 181 -9.07 -14.23 1.23
C TRP A 181 -7.56 -14.03 1.40
N ARG A 182 -6.93 -15.03 1.97
CA ARG A 182 -5.48 -15.15 1.94
C ARG A 182 -5.06 -15.83 0.63
N THR A 183 -4.67 -15.04 -0.38
CA THR A 183 -4.25 -15.53 -1.70
C THR A 183 -2.74 -15.56 -1.88
N ALA A 184 -1.99 -15.07 -0.88
CA ALA A 184 -0.53 -15.02 -0.90
C ALA A 184 0.06 -15.38 0.47
N THR A 185 1.36 -15.67 0.47
CA THR A 185 2.14 -15.88 1.70
C THR A 185 2.37 -14.61 2.51
N TRP A 186 1.96 -13.47 1.99
CA TRP A 186 2.09 -12.12 2.55
C TRP A 186 0.78 -11.37 2.42
N GLY A 187 0.61 -10.28 3.19
CA GLY A 187 -0.64 -9.53 3.27
C GLY A 187 -0.53 -8.08 2.81
N TYR A 188 -1.66 -7.52 2.33
CA TYR A 188 -1.80 -6.11 1.96
C TYR A 188 -3.17 -5.59 2.39
N LEU A 189 -3.19 -4.55 3.22
CA LEU A 189 -4.42 -3.94 3.72
C LEU A 189 -4.42 -2.43 3.45
N ARG A 190 -5.55 -1.89 3.02
CA ARG A 190 -5.79 -0.46 2.86
C ARG A 190 -6.99 0.02 3.66
N PHE A 191 -6.79 1.07 4.44
CA PHE A 191 -7.84 1.79 5.16
C PHE A 191 -8.25 3.02 4.37
N HIS A 192 -9.46 3.04 3.77
CA HIS A 192 -9.90 4.12 2.89
C HIS A 192 -10.60 5.27 3.62
N GLU A 193 -11.49 4.97 4.59
CA GLU A 193 -12.31 5.96 5.25
C GLU A 193 -12.80 5.43 6.59
N GLY A 194 -12.57 6.18 7.67
CA GLY A 194 -13.20 5.93 8.97
C GLY A 194 -14.61 6.56 9.06
N THR A 195 -15.22 6.46 10.24
CA THR A 195 -16.60 6.95 10.48
C THR A 195 -16.64 8.33 11.13
N ALA A 196 -15.53 8.82 11.67
CA ALA A 196 -15.51 10.11 12.36
C ALA A 196 -15.65 11.29 11.40
N GLN A 197 -16.24 12.39 11.90
CA GLN A 197 -16.39 13.65 11.18
C GLN A 197 -15.79 14.79 12.02
N PRO A 198 -15.25 15.84 11.43
CA PRO A 198 -15.05 16.07 9.98
C PRO A 198 -13.85 15.35 9.38
N ARG A 199 -13.07 14.64 10.18
CA ARG A 199 -11.89 13.86 9.73
C ARG A 199 -12.25 12.39 9.70
N PRO A 200 -11.96 11.65 8.61
CA PRO A 200 -12.40 10.26 8.44
C PRO A 200 -11.55 9.27 9.26
N SER A 201 -11.40 9.51 10.57
CA SER A 201 -10.63 8.67 11.49
C SER A 201 -11.38 7.38 11.85
N TYR A 202 -10.60 6.35 12.13
CA TYR A 202 -11.07 5.05 12.61
C TYR A 202 -11.15 5.01 14.14
N GLY A 203 -12.26 4.47 14.65
CA GLY A 203 -12.40 4.21 16.08
C GLY A 203 -11.53 3.03 16.55
N PRO A 204 -11.13 3.00 17.84
CA PRO A 204 -10.26 1.95 18.38
C PRO A 204 -10.82 0.54 18.24
N ARG A 205 -12.15 0.38 18.27
CA ARG A 205 -12.82 -0.91 18.08
C ARG A 205 -12.60 -1.48 16.69
N ALA A 206 -12.74 -0.64 15.64
CA ALA A 206 -12.50 -1.03 14.26
C ALA A 206 -11.04 -1.42 14.06
N LEU A 207 -10.10 -0.61 14.55
CA LEU A 207 -8.66 -0.90 14.44
C LEU A 207 -8.27 -2.19 15.16
N ARG A 208 -8.79 -2.46 16.39
CA ARG A 208 -8.57 -3.73 17.09
C ARG A 208 -9.10 -4.94 16.31
N SER A 209 -10.28 -4.81 15.73
CA SER A 209 -10.87 -5.88 14.92
C SER A 209 -9.98 -6.23 13.71
N TRP A 210 -9.35 -5.23 13.08
CA TRP A 210 -8.43 -5.46 11.97
C TRP A 210 -7.10 -6.07 12.43
N VAL A 211 -6.55 -5.66 13.57
CA VAL A 211 -5.38 -6.31 14.15
C VAL A 211 -5.65 -7.79 14.37
N ALA A 212 -6.80 -8.15 14.96
CA ALA A 212 -7.18 -9.55 15.20
C ALA A 212 -7.25 -10.34 13.88
N ARG A 213 -7.96 -9.82 12.85
CA ARG A 213 -8.07 -10.49 11.54
C ARG A 213 -6.71 -10.69 10.86
N LEU A 214 -5.82 -9.71 10.92
CA LEU A 214 -4.48 -9.85 10.35
C LEU A 214 -3.65 -10.89 11.12
N SER A 215 -3.78 -10.95 12.45
CA SER A 215 -3.08 -11.91 13.29
C SER A 215 -3.57 -13.33 13.07
N GLU A 216 -4.86 -13.51 12.82
CA GLU A 216 -5.46 -14.80 12.47
C GLU A 216 -5.02 -15.29 11.08
N ALA A 217 -4.96 -14.39 10.10
CA ALA A 217 -4.68 -14.73 8.71
C ALA A 217 -3.19 -14.95 8.43
N TRP A 218 -2.30 -14.19 9.05
CA TRP A 218 -0.86 -14.26 8.80
C TRP A 218 -0.06 -14.44 10.08
N PRO A 219 0.83 -15.46 10.14
CA PRO A 219 1.74 -15.65 11.28
C PRO A 219 2.75 -14.48 11.37
N ASP A 220 3.45 -14.40 12.49
CA ASP A 220 4.39 -13.30 12.78
C ASP A 220 5.59 -13.23 11.80
N GLU A 221 5.90 -14.34 11.15
CA GLU A 221 6.96 -14.43 10.14
C GLU A 221 6.52 -13.92 8.76
N ALA A 222 5.21 -13.74 8.53
CA ALA A 222 4.71 -13.24 7.26
C ALA A 222 4.85 -11.71 7.17
N ASP A 223 5.23 -11.21 6.00
CA ASP A 223 5.18 -9.80 5.69
C ASP A 223 3.72 -9.33 5.52
N VAL A 224 3.32 -8.31 6.27
CA VAL A 224 2.01 -7.68 6.11
C VAL A 224 2.21 -6.18 5.92
N HIS A 225 1.70 -5.64 4.82
CA HIS A 225 1.73 -4.22 4.50
C HIS A 225 0.38 -3.59 4.80
N VAL A 226 0.36 -2.51 5.57
CA VAL A 226 -0.87 -1.81 5.99
C VAL A 226 -0.74 -0.33 5.66
N TYR A 227 -1.65 0.18 4.81
CA TYR A 227 -1.60 1.58 4.38
C TYR A 227 -2.90 2.32 4.70
N PHE A 228 -2.74 3.47 5.34
CA PHE A 228 -3.83 4.39 5.65
C PHE A 228 -3.97 5.42 4.55
N ASN A 229 -5.14 5.42 3.88
CA ASN A 229 -5.50 6.31 2.77
C ASN A 229 -6.57 7.34 3.16
N ASN A 230 -6.89 7.43 4.44
CA ASN A 230 -7.83 8.38 5.02
C ASN A 230 -7.11 9.67 5.48
N ASP A 231 -6.34 10.29 4.61
CA ASP A 231 -5.36 11.35 4.91
C ASP A 231 -5.95 12.72 5.26
N ALA A 232 -7.23 12.96 4.99
CA ALA A 232 -7.86 14.24 5.28
C ALA A 232 -7.67 14.67 6.76
N GLY A 233 -7.09 15.86 6.96
CA GLY A 233 -6.83 16.43 8.27
C GLY A 233 -5.82 15.65 9.12
N GLY A 234 -4.92 14.87 8.50
CA GLY A 234 -3.92 14.07 9.20
C GLY A 234 -4.46 12.81 9.89
N ALA A 235 -5.69 12.37 9.54
CA ALA A 235 -6.32 11.20 10.13
C ALA A 235 -5.47 9.94 9.89
N ALA A 236 -4.88 9.78 8.69
CA ALA A 236 -4.02 8.64 8.36
C ALA A 236 -2.81 8.51 9.30
N VAL A 237 -2.17 9.63 9.66
CA VAL A 237 -1.02 9.66 10.58
C VAL A 237 -1.45 9.21 11.98
N ALA A 238 -2.53 9.77 12.50
CA ALA A 238 -3.04 9.44 13.84
C ALA A 238 -3.51 7.98 13.93
N ASP A 239 -4.24 7.50 12.91
CA ASP A 239 -4.81 6.16 12.90
C ASP A 239 -3.73 5.08 12.69
N SER A 240 -2.71 5.34 11.86
CA SER A 240 -1.58 4.41 11.70
C SER A 240 -0.77 4.25 12.99
N ALA A 241 -0.54 5.33 13.75
CA ALA A 241 0.10 5.28 15.05
C ALA A 241 -0.74 4.49 16.08
N ARG A 242 -2.05 4.76 16.14
CA ARG A 242 -2.99 4.01 17.00
C ARG A 242 -3.04 2.52 16.64
N PHE A 243 -3.10 2.20 15.36
CA PHE A 243 -3.10 0.83 14.87
C PHE A 243 -1.81 0.10 15.26
N ALA A 244 -0.67 0.73 15.09
CA ALA A 244 0.63 0.21 15.51
C ALA A 244 0.68 -0.08 17.02
N GLY A 245 0.20 0.85 17.84
CA GLY A 245 0.10 0.65 19.29
C GLY A 245 -0.83 -0.51 19.67
N LEU A 246 -1.96 -0.68 18.98
CA LEU A 246 -2.87 -1.80 19.17
C LEU A 246 -2.24 -3.14 18.77
N ALA A 247 -1.53 -3.18 17.64
CA ALA A 247 -0.83 -4.36 17.16
C ALA A 247 0.27 -4.81 18.14
N ARG A 248 1.10 -3.86 18.65
CA ARG A 248 2.11 -4.16 19.68
C ARG A 248 1.49 -4.71 20.96
N ARG A 249 0.38 -4.15 21.44
CA ARG A 249 -0.35 -4.67 22.61
C ARG A 249 -0.96 -6.07 22.39
N ALA A 250 -1.22 -6.42 21.13
CA ALA A 250 -1.66 -7.77 20.75
C ALA A 250 -0.48 -8.74 20.50
N GLY A 251 0.74 -8.36 20.85
CA GLY A 251 1.93 -9.19 20.67
C GLY A 251 2.53 -9.20 19.26
N ARG A 252 1.99 -8.39 18.32
CA ARG A 252 2.51 -8.34 16.94
C ARG A 252 3.74 -7.45 16.83
N GLY A 253 4.77 -7.93 16.17
CA GLY A 253 5.88 -7.11 15.74
C GLY A 253 5.42 -6.04 14.73
N VAL A 254 5.85 -4.80 14.94
CA VAL A 254 5.50 -3.64 14.09
C VAL A 254 6.76 -2.86 13.77
N THR A 255 6.91 -2.43 12.52
CA THR A 255 8.00 -1.54 12.11
C THR A 255 7.86 -0.16 12.77
N ARG A 256 8.86 0.71 12.60
CA ARG A 256 8.79 2.08 13.12
C ARG A 256 7.56 2.79 12.55
N THR A 257 6.85 3.47 13.43
CA THR A 257 5.73 4.38 13.17
C THR A 257 5.89 5.58 14.09
N PRO A 258 5.34 6.77 13.77
CA PRO A 258 5.36 7.89 14.69
C PRO A 258 4.84 7.47 16.05
N GLY A 259 5.52 7.87 17.14
CA GLY A 259 5.05 7.61 18.49
C GLY A 259 3.70 8.26 18.76
N ASP A 260 2.93 7.71 19.69
CA ASP A 260 1.60 8.21 20.06
C ASP A 260 1.61 9.73 20.45
N GLY A 261 2.76 10.24 20.94
CA GLY A 261 2.95 11.65 21.27
C GLY A 261 3.25 12.57 20.07
N GLN A 262 3.79 12.04 18.97
CA GLN A 262 4.04 12.81 17.73
C GLN A 262 2.80 12.90 16.83
N ALA A 263 1.84 12.01 17.02
CA ALA A 263 0.58 11.99 16.30
C ALA A 263 -0.58 12.66 17.06
N ALA A 264 -0.31 13.25 18.21
CA ALA A 264 -1.32 13.98 19.00
C ALA A 264 -1.82 15.19 18.21
N VAL A 265 -3.06 15.10 17.77
CA VAL A 265 -3.79 16.22 17.18
C VAL A 265 -4.16 17.16 18.33
N PRO A 266 -3.70 18.43 18.36
CA PRO A 266 -4.33 19.42 19.22
C PRO A 266 -5.81 19.51 18.88
N GLY A 267 -6.65 19.51 19.90
CA GLY A 267 -8.11 19.57 19.81
C GLY A 267 -8.63 20.81 19.06
#